data_ceedb81906e5464b0c38b488927cb65b
#
_entry.id   ceedb81906e5464b0c38b488927cb65b
#
_cell.length_a   1.000
_cell.length_b   1.000
_cell.length_c   1.000
_cell.angle_alpha   90.00
_cell.angle_beta   90.00
_cell.angle_gamma   90.00
#
_symmetry.space_group_name_H-M   'P 1'
#
loop_
_entity.id
_entity.type
_entity.pdbx_description
1 polymer ?
#
loop_
_entity_poly.entity_id
_entity_poly.type
_entity_poly.pdbx_seq_one_letter_code
_entity_poly.pdbx_strand_id
1 'polypeptide(L)'
;MTTPLVEMDGDEMTRILWQMIKDELLLPYIDLKTEYYDLGLEHRNETDDQVTVDSANATLKYGVAVKCATITPNAARMTEYNLKEMWKSPNGTIRAILDGTVFRAPILVKGIVPYVKNWTKPITIARHAYGDVYKNTEIKVPGPGKAELVFTAADGTETRELIHNFDGAGIIQGIHNTNKSIESFARACFSYAVDTKQDLWFSTKDTISKKYDHTFKDIFQEIYDNEYKAKFEELGITYFYTLIDDAVARVIRSEGGFIWACKNYDGDVMSDMVATAYGDLSMMTSVLVSPSGFYEYEAAHGTVQRHYYKHLKGEETSTNSIATIYAWTGALRKRGELDKIPELCNFADKLEQACIKTIEDGKMTKSLSLISTCEHPVILNSLDFIKAIRETLDSLL
;
A
#
# COMPACT_ATOMS: atom_id res chain seq x y z
N MET A 1 5.95 24.83 6.20
CA MET A 1 6.69 23.59 6.54
C MET A 1 8.16 23.91 6.77
N THR A 2 8.80 23.22 7.70
CA THR A 2 10.25 23.37 7.98
C THR A 2 11.08 22.33 7.22
N THR A 3 10.74 21.08 7.32
CA THR A 3 11.38 19.99 6.59
C THR A 3 10.56 19.62 5.35
N PRO A 4 11.17 19.41 4.17
CA PRO A 4 10.41 19.01 2.98
C PRO A 4 9.85 17.59 3.12
N LEU A 5 8.74 17.33 2.40
CA LEU A 5 8.31 15.99 2.04
C LEU A 5 9.11 15.50 0.84
N VAL A 6 9.43 14.22 0.77
CA VAL A 6 9.88 13.61 -0.48
C VAL A 6 8.65 13.39 -1.36
N GLU A 7 8.57 14.12 -2.46
CA GLU A 7 7.48 13.99 -3.43
C GLU A 7 7.92 13.10 -4.58
N MET A 8 7.26 11.97 -4.74
CA MET A 8 7.50 11.01 -5.80
C MET A 8 6.34 11.06 -6.78
N ASP A 9 6.48 11.81 -7.88
CA ASP A 9 5.48 11.88 -8.94
C ASP A 9 5.41 10.57 -9.73
N GLY A 10 4.34 10.37 -10.49
CA GLY A 10 4.08 9.10 -11.15
C GLY A 10 3.64 9.20 -12.60
N ASP A 11 2.70 8.33 -12.99
CA ASP A 11 2.32 8.12 -14.36
C ASP A 11 0.82 8.34 -14.63
N GLU A 12 0.49 8.54 -15.89
CA GLU A 12 -0.84 8.48 -16.49
C GLU A 12 -1.90 9.36 -15.78
N MET A 13 -3.13 8.86 -15.58
CA MET A 13 -4.20 9.66 -14.99
C MET A 13 -3.91 10.09 -13.56
N THR A 14 -3.20 9.28 -12.80
CA THR A 14 -2.84 9.64 -11.42
C THR A 14 -1.87 10.82 -11.36
N ARG A 15 -0.97 10.99 -12.32
CA ARG A 15 -0.12 12.18 -12.46
C ARG A 15 -0.94 13.43 -12.73
N ILE A 16 -1.97 13.33 -13.58
CA ILE A 16 -2.91 14.44 -13.84
C ILE A 16 -3.64 14.84 -12.55
N LEU A 17 -4.20 13.87 -11.83
CA LEU A 17 -4.87 14.12 -10.55
C LEU A 17 -3.91 14.68 -9.50
N TRP A 18 -2.67 14.23 -9.47
CA TRP A 18 -1.63 14.70 -8.55
C TRP A 18 -1.43 16.20 -8.66
N GLN A 19 -1.30 16.69 -9.89
CA GLN A 19 -1.15 18.13 -10.13
C GLN A 19 -2.43 18.90 -9.76
N MET A 20 -3.63 18.39 -10.12
CA MET A 20 -4.90 19.01 -9.75
C MET A 20 -5.06 19.13 -8.23
N ILE A 21 -4.68 18.11 -7.48
CA ILE A 21 -4.72 18.11 -6.01
C ILE A 21 -3.78 19.17 -5.44
N LYS A 22 -2.56 19.25 -5.95
CA LYS A 22 -1.60 20.29 -5.53
C LYS A 22 -2.15 21.69 -5.78
N ASP A 23 -2.66 21.94 -6.98
CA ASP A 23 -3.12 23.26 -7.40
C ASP A 23 -4.39 23.72 -6.65
N GLU A 24 -5.33 22.82 -6.44
CA GLU A 24 -6.63 23.16 -5.86
C GLU A 24 -6.70 22.99 -4.34
N LEU A 25 -6.00 22.01 -3.77
CA LEU A 25 -6.20 21.61 -2.36
C LEU A 25 -4.99 21.85 -1.45
N LEU A 26 -3.78 22.04 -1.99
CA LEU A 26 -2.58 22.17 -1.17
C LEU A 26 -1.95 23.56 -1.27
N LEU A 27 -1.50 23.96 -2.44
CA LEU A 27 -0.75 25.21 -2.66
C LEU A 27 -1.53 26.48 -2.24
N PRO A 28 -2.87 26.55 -2.35
CA PRO A 28 -3.61 27.72 -1.86
C PRO A 28 -3.62 27.89 -0.34
N TYR A 29 -3.34 26.81 0.43
CA TYR A 29 -3.54 26.77 1.88
C TYR A 29 -2.26 26.61 2.69
N ILE A 30 -1.23 25.99 2.13
CA ILE A 30 0.01 25.67 2.86
C ILE A 30 1.25 26.09 2.07
N ASP A 31 2.30 26.46 2.78
CA ASP A 31 3.65 26.62 2.22
C ASP A 31 4.27 25.23 2.04
N LEU A 32 3.84 24.56 0.95
CA LEU A 32 4.26 23.20 0.63
C LEU A 32 5.73 23.18 0.18
N LYS A 33 6.57 22.46 0.93
CA LYS A 33 7.97 22.23 0.57
C LYS A 33 8.18 20.77 0.26
N THR A 34 8.68 20.49 -0.93
CA THR A 34 8.97 19.12 -1.38
C THR A 34 10.39 19.02 -1.93
N GLU A 35 10.98 17.84 -1.73
CA GLU A 35 12.11 17.33 -2.49
C GLU A 35 11.50 16.45 -3.59
N TYR A 36 11.46 16.98 -4.82
CA TYR A 36 10.70 16.38 -5.92
C TYR A 36 11.52 15.38 -6.72
N TYR A 37 10.90 14.21 -6.97
CA TYR A 37 11.43 13.15 -7.83
C TYR A 37 10.36 12.73 -8.83
N ASP A 38 10.68 12.79 -10.12
CA ASP A 38 9.82 12.30 -11.19
C ASP A 38 10.03 10.78 -11.37
N LEU A 39 9.11 9.97 -10.85
CA LEU A 39 9.10 8.52 -11.05
C LEU A 39 8.25 8.09 -12.26
N GLY A 40 7.88 9.02 -13.13
CA GLY A 40 7.26 8.70 -14.41
C GLY A 40 8.15 7.78 -15.24
N LEU A 41 7.53 6.85 -15.98
CA LEU A 41 8.24 5.78 -16.68
C LEU A 41 9.27 6.31 -17.68
N GLU A 42 8.99 7.44 -18.36
CA GLU A 42 9.93 8.08 -19.29
C GLU A 42 11.20 8.55 -18.57
N HIS A 43 11.05 9.27 -17.46
CA HIS A 43 12.21 9.77 -16.71
C HIS A 43 12.98 8.65 -16.00
N ARG A 44 12.29 7.62 -15.51
CA ARG A 44 12.98 6.41 -15.01
C ARG A 44 13.81 5.73 -16.10
N ASN A 45 13.29 5.67 -17.34
CA ASN A 45 14.02 5.13 -18.47
C ASN A 45 15.24 5.99 -18.87
N GLU A 46 15.13 7.30 -18.76
CA GLU A 46 16.27 8.24 -19.00
C GLU A 46 17.39 8.04 -17.99
N THR A 47 17.04 7.85 -16.72
CA THR A 47 17.97 7.73 -15.58
C THR A 47 18.39 6.30 -15.26
N ASP A 48 18.05 5.34 -16.11
CA ASP A 48 18.27 3.89 -15.87
C ASP A 48 17.73 3.46 -14.49
N ASP A 49 16.55 3.97 -14.12
CA ASP A 49 15.82 3.80 -12.86
C ASP A 49 16.55 4.31 -11.60
N GLN A 50 17.64 5.06 -11.76
CA GLN A 50 18.39 5.62 -10.64
C GLN A 50 17.53 6.60 -9.81
N VAL A 51 16.61 7.33 -10.45
CA VAL A 51 15.71 8.28 -9.75
C VAL A 51 14.84 7.59 -8.69
N THR A 52 14.46 6.33 -8.89
CA THR A 52 13.72 5.54 -7.89
C THR A 52 14.58 5.29 -6.64
N VAL A 53 15.84 4.92 -6.84
CA VAL A 53 16.80 4.72 -5.73
C VAL A 53 17.06 6.03 -4.99
N ASP A 54 17.24 7.12 -5.73
CA ASP A 54 17.52 8.45 -5.16
C ASP A 54 16.33 8.94 -4.31
N SER A 55 15.10 8.71 -4.76
CA SER A 55 13.89 9.07 -4.01
C SER A 55 13.75 8.27 -2.69
N ALA A 56 14.08 6.99 -2.72
CA ALA A 56 14.10 6.16 -1.51
C ALA A 56 15.17 6.62 -0.51
N ASN A 57 16.38 6.95 -1.00
CA ASN A 57 17.45 7.48 -0.17
C ASN A 57 17.09 8.87 0.40
N ALA A 58 16.41 9.70 -0.36
CA ALA A 58 15.88 10.97 0.15
C ALA A 58 14.85 10.74 1.28
N THR A 59 14.04 9.68 1.18
CA THR A 59 13.09 9.32 2.25
C THR A 59 13.81 8.93 3.53
N LEU A 60 14.93 8.21 3.44
CA LEU A 60 15.81 7.94 4.59
C LEU A 60 16.37 9.22 5.22
N LYS A 61 16.59 10.26 4.43
CA LYS A 61 17.10 11.56 4.91
C LYS A 61 16.03 12.44 5.54
N TYR A 62 14.86 12.53 4.91
CA TYR A 62 13.81 13.49 5.32
C TYR A 62 12.69 12.87 6.16
N GLY A 63 12.60 11.54 6.20
CA GLY A 63 11.72 10.80 7.11
C GLY A 63 10.33 10.50 6.56
N VAL A 64 9.79 11.32 5.64
CA VAL A 64 8.43 11.15 5.11
C VAL A 64 8.40 11.39 3.61
N ALA A 65 7.81 10.45 2.88
CA ALA A 65 7.54 10.54 1.46
C ALA A 65 6.04 10.44 1.16
N VAL A 66 5.66 11.05 0.04
CA VAL A 66 4.34 10.87 -0.59
C VAL A 66 4.55 10.47 -2.04
N LYS A 67 3.87 9.40 -2.48
CA LYS A 67 4.12 8.78 -3.77
C LYS A 67 2.85 8.67 -4.61
N CYS A 68 2.95 9.12 -5.85
CA CYS A 68 1.96 8.88 -6.89
C CYS A 68 2.08 7.44 -7.45
N ALA A 69 1.03 6.94 -8.09
CA ALA A 69 1.07 5.64 -8.74
C ALA A 69 2.01 5.64 -9.95
N THR A 70 2.75 4.56 -10.12
CA THR A 70 3.77 4.39 -11.16
C THR A 70 3.50 3.14 -11.99
N ILE A 71 3.90 3.17 -13.28
CA ILE A 71 3.83 2.01 -14.17
C ILE A 71 4.94 1.01 -13.82
N THR A 72 4.56 -0.27 -13.65
CA THR A 72 5.51 -1.38 -13.76
C THR A 72 5.39 -1.93 -15.18
N PRO A 73 6.40 -1.76 -16.03
CA PRO A 73 6.28 -2.08 -17.45
C PRO A 73 6.19 -3.59 -17.70
N ASN A 74 5.39 -3.94 -18.70
CA ASN A 74 5.32 -5.25 -19.32
C ASN A 74 5.77 -5.14 -20.80
N ALA A 75 5.71 -6.22 -21.55
CA ALA A 75 6.14 -6.24 -22.96
C ALA A 75 5.43 -5.17 -23.83
N ALA A 76 4.14 -4.92 -23.59
CA ALA A 76 3.39 -3.89 -24.34
C ALA A 76 3.91 -2.48 -24.01
N ARG A 77 4.20 -2.21 -22.74
CA ARG A 77 4.76 -0.94 -22.30
C ARG A 77 6.18 -0.70 -22.82
N MET A 78 6.98 -1.76 -22.99
CA MET A 78 8.29 -1.67 -23.63
C MET A 78 8.22 -1.02 -25.01
N THR A 79 7.25 -1.44 -25.82
CA THR A 79 7.04 -0.90 -27.17
C THR A 79 6.42 0.49 -27.14
N GLU A 80 5.39 0.69 -26.31
CA GLU A 80 4.66 1.96 -26.21
C GLU A 80 5.57 3.13 -25.79
N TYR A 81 6.45 2.91 -24.83
CA TYR A 81 7.35 3.93 -24.28
C TYR A 81 8.78 3.87 -24.85
N ASN A 82 9.04 2.97 -25.80
CA ASN A 82 10.38 2.75 -26.36
C ASN A 82 11.45 2.58 -25.27
N LEU A 83 11.19 1.67 -24.32
CA LEU A 83 12.06 1.51 -23.15
C LEU A 83 13.34 0.73 -23.51
N LYS A 84 14.44 1.10 -22.85
CA LYS A 84 15.73 0.42 -22.92
C LYS A 84 15.66 -0.96 -22.28
N GLU A 85 14.90 -1.07 -21.20
CA GLU A 85 14.79 -2.27 -20.35
C GLU A 85 13.40 -2.37 -19.75
N MET A 86 12.97 -3.60 -19.39
CA MET A 86 11.76 -3.83 -18.59
C MET A 86 12.05 -3.55 -17.12
N TRP A 87 11.97 -2.28 -16.75
CA TRP A 87 12.30 -1.78 -15.42
C TRP A 87 11.49 -2.47 -14.33
N LYS A 88 12.11 -2.69 -13.17
CA LYS A 88 11.46 -3.27 -12.00
C LYS A 88 10.35 -2.34 -11.47
N SER A 89 9.51 -2.89 -10.60
CA SER A 89 8.51 -2.08 -9.88
C SER A 89 9.20 -1.06 -8.98
N PRO A 90 8.90 0.25 -9.11
CA PRO A 90 9.42 1.27 -8.20
C PRO A 90 9.05 0.98 -6.74
N ASN A 91 7.82 0.49 -6.50
CA ASN A 91 7.37 0.11 -5.16
C ASN A 91 8.26 -1.01 -4.57
N GLY A 92 8.65 -1.99 -5.39
CA GLY A 92 9.56 -3.05 -4.97
C GLY A 92 10.94 -2.53 -4.59
N THR A 93 11.49 -1.61 -5.37
CA THR A 93 12.80 -0.98 -5.12
C THR A 93 12.76 -0.12 -3.84
N ILE A 94 11.76 0.74 -3.70
CA ILE A 94 11.58 1.61 -2.51
C ILE A 94 11.43 0.75 -1.25
N ARG A 95 10.56 -0.25 -1.29
CA ARG A 95 10.33 -1.15 -0.14
C ARG A 95 11.57 -1.97 0.22
N ALA A 96 12.39 -2.35 -0.76
CA ALA A 96 13.65 -3.05 -0.50
C ALA A 96 14.68 -2.17 0.20
N ILE A 97 14.66 -0.86 -0.04
CA ILE A 97 15.57 0.12 0.59
C ILE A 97 15.06 0.54 1.97
N LEU A 98 13.76 0.83 2.09
CA LEU A 98 13.17 1.32 3.34
C LEU A 98 12.89 0.18 4.32
N ASP A 99 12.64 -1.05 3.83
CA ASP A 99 12.05 -2.16 4.59
C ASP A 99 10.73 -1.73 5.24
N GLY A 100 9.99 -2.65 5.84
CA GLY A 100 8.84 -2.31 6.66
C GLY A 100 7.57 -3.07 6.36
N THR A 101 6.48 -2.49 6.83
CA THR A 101 5.12 -3.03 6.74
C THR A 101 4.24 -2.03 6.03
N VAL A 102 3.47 -2.50 5.04
CA VAL A 102 2.45 -1.69 4.37
C VAL A 102 1.12 -1.90 5.09
N PHE A 103 0.56 -0.80 5.62
CA PHE A 103 -0.78 -0.80 6.19
C PHE A 103 -1.75 -0.19 5.19
N ARG A 104 -2.80 -0.95 4.85
CA ARG A 104 -3.87 -0.53 3.94
C ARG A 104 -5.21 -0.58 4.67
N ALA A 105 -5.88 0.56 4.76
CA ALA A 105 -7.14 0.71 5.48
C ALA A 105 -8.21 1.36 4.59
N PRO A 106 -9.46 0.86 4.61
CA PRO A 106 -10.55 1.44 3.85
C PRO A 106 -10.96 2.79 4.45
N ILE A 107 -11.32 3.72 3.56
CA ILE A 107 -11.94 4.99 3.91
C ILE A 107 -13.45 4.77 3.91
N LEU A 108 -14.06 4.80 5.09
CA LEU A 108 -15.49 4.60 5.25
C LEU A 108 -16.24 5.92 5.17
N VAL A 109 -17.30 5.94 4.34
CA VAL A 109 -18.16 7.10 4.15
C VAL A 109 -19.63 6.67 4.35
N LYS A 110 -20.38 7.43 5.12
CA LYS A 110 -21.80 7.17 5.32
C LYS A 110 -22.52 7.25 3.98
N GLY A 111 -23.33 6.25 3.69
CA GLY A 111 -24.05 6.17 2.42
C GLY A 111 -23.29 5.49 1.28
N ILE A 112 -22.04 5.15 1.45
CA ILE A 112 -21.30 4.25 0.56
C ILE A 112 -21.39 2.85 1.14
N VAL A 113 -21.99 1.91 0.40
CA VAL A 113 -22.31 0.57 0.91
C VAL A 113 -21.29 -0.46 0.43
N PRO A 114 -20.64 -1.19 1.34
CA PRO A 114 -19.77 -2.30 0.97
C PRO A 114 -20.52 -3.41 0.21
N TYR A 115 -19.85 -4.08 -0.73
CA TYR A 115 -20.38 -5.31 -1.36
C TYR A 115 -20.56 -6.42 -0.33
N VAL A 116 -19.69 -6.50 0.67
CA VAL A 116 -19.89 -7.37 1.84
C VAL A 116 -20.62 -6.55 2.91
N LYS A 117 -21.93 -6.69 2.95
CA LYS A 117 -22.82 -5.86 3.78
C LYS A 117 -22.55 -5.92 5.28
N ASN A 118 -21.94 -7.00 5.77
CA ASN A 118 -21.60 -7.16 7.18
C ASN A 118 -20.39 -6.30 7.61
N TRP A 119 -19.58 -5.82 6.69
CA TRP A 119 -18.40 -5.03 7.01
C TRP A 119 -18.76 -3.58 7.35
N THR A 120 -19.10 -3.37 8.61
CA THR A 120 -19.51 -2.05 9.16
C THR A 120 -18.34 -1.31 9.81
N LYS A 121 -17.21 -2.00 10.05
CA LYS A 121 -15.99 -1.47 10.64
C LYS A 121 -14.81 -1.73 9.70
N PRO A 122 -13.75 -0.91 9.74
CA PRO A 122 -12.62 -1.07 8.82
C PRO A 122 -11.86 -2.38 9.09
N ILE A 123 -11.45 -3.05 8.02
CA ILE A 123 -10.48 -4.14 8.04
C ILE A 123 -9.17 -3.57 7.49
N THR A 124 -8.16 -3.46 8.32
CA THR A 124 -6.84 -2.99 7.93
C THR A 124 -5.97 -4.19 7.55
N ILE A 125 -5.41 -4.20 6.34
CA ILE A 125 -4.42 -5.18 5.95
C ILE A 125 -3.04 -4.67 6.33
N ALA A 126 -2.29 -5.47 7.11
CA ALA A 126 -0.88 -5.26 7.36
C ALA A 126 -0.08 -6.24 6.49
N ARG A 127 0.57 -5.72 5.44
CA ARG A 127 1.34 -6.49 4.49
C ARG A 127 2.83 -6.41 4.81
N HIS A 128 3.49 -7.56 4.96
CA HIS A 128 4.95 -7.61 5.01
C HIS A 128 5.54 -7.13 3.69
N ALA A 129 6.42 -6.13 3.72
CA ALA A 129 6.94 -5.50 2.51
C ALA A 129 8.20 -6.16 1.94
N TYR A 130 8.60 -7.32 2.47
CA TYR A 130 9.82 -8.02 2.12
C TYR A 130 9.58 -9.49 1.76
N GLY A 131 10.46 -10.04 0.90
CA GLY A 131 10.54 -11.47 0.64
C GLY A 131 9.41 -12.02 -0.24
N ASP A 132 9.14 -13.31 -0.12
CA ASP A 132 8.21 -14.09 -0.91
C ASP A 132 8.50 -14.00 -2.42
N VAL A 133 7.46 -14.09 -3.25
CA VAL A 133 7.59 -14.01 -4.72
C VAL A 133 8.10 -12.65 -5.22
N TYR A 134 8.05 -11.61 -4.42
CA TYR A 134 8.57 -10.28 -4.77
C TYR A 134 10.10 -10.16 -4.69
N LYS A 135 10.75 -11.15 -4.08
CA LYS A 135 12.22 -11.29 -4.03
C LYS A 135 12.66 -12.69 -4.44
N ASN A 136 12.06 -13.19 -5.50
CA ASN A 136 12.34 -14.53 -6.02
C ASN A 136 13.57 -14.57 -6.92
N THR A 137 14.05 -15.79 -7.15
CA THR A 137 14.97 -16.16 -8.21
C THR A 137 14.33 -17.30 -9.01
N GLU A 138 14.34 -17.19 -10.33
CA GLU A 138 13.66 -18.15 -11.22
C GLU A 138 14.63 -18.75 -12.24
N ILE A 139 14.43 -20.01 -12.57
CA ILE A 139 15.15 -20.74 -13.61
C ILE A 139 14.16 -21.46 -14.52
N LYS A 140 14.30 -21.26 -15.85
CA LYS A 140 13.67 -22.14 -16.83
C LYS A 140 14.51 -23.40 -16.98
N VAL A 141 13.90 -24.55 -16.72
CA VAL A 141 14.53 -25.86 -16.90
C VAL A 141 14.34 -26.29 -18.36
N PRO A 142 15.43 -26.48 -19.14
CA PRO A 142 15.30 -26.73 -20.59
C PRO A 142 14.96 -28.18 -20.94
N GLY A 143 15.15 -29.13 -20.01
CA GLY A 143 14.95 -30.57 -20.24
C GLY A 143 15.21 -31.40 -19.00
N PRO A 144 15.38 -32.73 -19.16
CA PRO A 144 15.59 -33.63 -18.03
C PRO A 144 16.80 -33.25 -17.18
N GLY A 145 16.67 -33.37 -15.86
CA GLY A 145 17.73 -33.06 -14.92
C GLY A 145 17.28 -33.02 -13.47
N LYS A 146 18.23 -32.79 -12.59
CA LYS A 146 18.02 -32.74 -11.13
C LYS A 146 18.09 -31.29 -10.63
N ALA A 147 17.12 -30.87 -9.84
CA ALA A 147 17.11 -29.59 -9.17
C ALA A 147 17.26 -29.77 -7.64
N GLU A 148 18.15 -29.00 -7.03
CA GLU A 148 18.41 -29.00 -5.60
C GLU A 148 18.38 -27.59 -5.02
N LEU A 149 17.90 -27.45 -3.80
CA LEU A 149 18.07 -26.28 -2.96
C LEU A 149 19.36 -26.48 -2.16
N VAL A 150 20.30 -25.55 -2.26
CA VAL A 150 21.61 -25.64 -1.59
C VAL A 150 21.82 -24.39 -0.73
N PHE A 151 22.17 -24.61 0.52
CA PHE A 151 22.66 -23.58 1.41
C PHE A 151 24.11 -23.89 1.78
N THR A 152 25.03 -22.96 1.49
CA THR A 152 26.43 -23.06 1.89
C THR A 152 26.69 -22.10 3.04
N ALA A 153 27.00 -22.63 4.21
CA ALA A 153 27.33 -21.83 5.39
C ALA A 153 28.71 -21.13 5.24
N ALA A 154 28.97 -20.13 6.08
CA ALA A 154 30.21 -19.36 6.04
C ALA A 154 31.48 -20.22 6.29
N ASP A 155 31.35 -21.34 6.98
CA ASP A 155 32.43 -22.32 7.19
C ASP A 155 32.58 -23.32 6.03
N GLY A 156 31.78 -23.19 4.96
CA GLY A 156 31.79 -24.08 3.80
C GLY A 156 30.87 -25.30 3.93
N THR A 157 30.23 -25.52 5.06
CA THR A 157 29.29 -26.64 5.24
C THR A 157 28.05 -26.44 4.34
N GLU A 158 27.65 -27.50 3.62
CA GLU A 158 26.51 -27.47 2.72
C GLU A 158 25.32 -28.28 3.26
N THR A 159 24.14 -27.68 3.14
CA THR A 159 22.86 -28.38 3.30
C THR A 159 22.20 -28.45 1.93
N ARG A 160 21.78 -29.63 1.51
CA ARG A 160 21.16 -29.90 0.21
C ARG A 160 19.83 -30.57 0.38
N GLU A 161 18.81 -30.08 -0.33
CA GLU A 161 17.46 -30.68 -0.38
C GLU A 161 17.06 -30.85 -1.85
N LEU A 162 16.60 -32.04 -2.22
CA LEU A 162 16.07 -32.30 -3.55
C LEU A 162 14.77 -31.50 -3.75
N ILE A 163 14.73 -30.65 -4.78
CA ILE A 163 13.48 -30.02 -5.22
C ILE A 163 12.71 -30.98 -6.09
N HIS A 164 13.32 -31.42 -7.22
CA HIS A 164 12.67 -32.32 -8.17
C HIS A 164 13.65 -32.96 -9.14
N ASN A 165 13.33 -34.17 -9.62
CA ASN A 165 13.97 -34.78 -10.77
C ASN A 165 13.06 -34.57 -11.99
N PHE A 166 13.47 -33.67 -12.87
CA PHE A 166 12.74 -33.35 -14.09
C PHE A 166 12.97 -34.44 -15.16
N ASP A 167 11.91 -34.89 -15.79
CA ASP A 167 11.89 -35.77 -16.95
C ASP A 167 11.73 -35.00 -18.27
N GLY A 168 11.46 -33.70 -18.19
CA GLY A 168 11.30 -32.77 -19.28
C GLY A 168 11.52 -31.33 -18.87
N ALA A 169 11.10 -30.39 -19.71
CA ALA A 169 11.18 -28.96 -19.44
C ALA A 169 10.27 -28.54 -18.28
N GLY A 170 10.65 -27.50 -17.56
CA GLY A 170 9.89 -26.97 -16.44
C GLY A 170 10.39 -25.60 -15.95
N ILE A 171 10.01 -25.24 -14.74
CA ILE A 171 10.42 -24.01 -14.07
C ILE A 171 10.76 -24.30 -12.61
N ILE A 172 11.65 -23.49 -12.04
CA ILE A 172 11.99 -23.51 -10.63
C ILE A 172 11.93 -22.07 -10.12
N GLN A 173 11.40 -21.89 -8.90
CA GLN A 173 11.39 -20.63 -8.20
C GLN A 173 11.96 -20.82 -6.79
N GLY A 174 12.89 -19.97 -6.41
CA GLY A 174 13.42 -19.85 -5.04
C GLY A 174 12.94 -18.56 -4.39
N ILE A 175 12.45 -18.66 -3.16
CA ILE A 175 12.07 -17.54 -2.32
C ILE A 175 12.79 -17.60 -0.98
N HIS A 176 12.93 -16.46 -0.31
CA HIS A 176 13.56 -16.37 1.00
C HIS A 176 12.92 -15.30 1.88
N ASN A 177 13.22 -15.38 3.17
CA ASN A 177 12.96 -14.33 4.14
C ASN A 177 14.09 -14.30 5.19
N THR A 178 14.09 -13.27 6.03
CA THR A 178 15.04 -13.18 7.15
C THR A 178 14.29 -13.03 8.46
N ASN A 179 14.75 -13.66 9.53
CA ASN A 179 14.14 -13.54 10.85
C ASN A 179 14.03 -12.07 11.28
N LYS A 180 15.08 -11.28 11.04
CA LYS A 180 15.10 -9.85 11.36
C LYS A 180 13.94 -9.08 10.70
N SER A 181 13.66 -9.35 9.41
CA SER A 181 12.55 -8.71 8.69
C SER A 181 11.19 -9.18 9.21
N ILE A 182 11.04 -10.48 9.52
CA ILE A 182 9.82 -11.03 10.11
C ILE A 182 9.56 -10.45 11.49
N GLU A 183 10.57 -10.33 12.34
CA GLU A 183 10.49 -9.70 13.67
C GLU A 183 10.05 -8.24 13.57
N SER A 184 10.64 -7.48 12.66
CA SER A 184 10.26 -6.10 12.38
C SER A 184 8.79 -5.98 11.95
N PHE A 185 8.36 -6.85 11.05
CA PHE A 185 6.97 -6.95 10.61
C PHE A 185 6.02 -7.25 11.78
N ALA A 186 6.35 -8.23 12.60
CA ALA A 186 5.55 -8.59 13.77
C ALA A 186 5.39 -7.41 14.73
N ARG A 187 6.51 -6.74 15.10
CA ARG A 187 6.49 -5.58 16.00
C ARG A 187 5.69 -4.42 15.42
N ALA A 188 5.81 -4.16 14.11
CA ALA A 188 4.99 -3.13 13.45
C ALA A 188 3.50 -3.44 13.55
N CYS A 189 3.08 -4.69 13.32
CA CYS A 189 1.69 -5.12 13.44
C CYS A 189 1.17 -4.99 14.88
N PHE A 190 1.91 -5.47 15.88
CA PHE A 190 1.53 -5.36 17.28
C PHE A 190 1.46 -3.92 17.76
N SER A 191 2.44 -3.08 17.40
CA SER A 191 2.44 -1.67 17.75
C SER A 191 1.25 -0.94 17.15
N TYR A 192 0.94 -1.20 15.87
CA TYR A 192 -0.22 -0.61 15.21
C TYR A 192 -1.54 -1.06 15.87
N ALA A 193 -1.63 -2.33 16.29
CA ALA A 193 -2.79 -2.84 17.02
C ALA A 193 -2.98 -2.14 18.38
N VAL A 194 -1.90 -1.91 19.11
CA VAL A 194 -1.90 -1.15 20.37
C VAL A 194 -2.35 0.29 20.14
N ASP A 195 -1.79 0.97 19.16
CA ASP A 195 -2.07 2.38 18.86
C ASP A 195 -3.52 2.60 18.42
N THR A 196 -4.04 1.68 17.62
CA THR A 196 -5.42 1.74 17.10
C THR A 196 -6.45 1.04 17.99
N LYS A 197 -6.01 0.33 19.02
CA LYS A 197 -6.84 -0.49 19.92
C LYS A 197 -7.72 -1.50 19.17
N GLN A 198 -7.11 -2.19 18.20
CA GLN A 198 -7.77 -3.19 17.38
C GLN A 198 -7.18 -4.57 17.60
N ASP A 199 -8.02 -5.60 17.44
CA ASP A 199 -7.55 -6.99 17.38
C ASP A 199 -6.56 -7.18 16.23
N LEU A 200 -5.60 -8.07 16.41
CA LEU A 200 -4.64 -8.47 15.38
C LEU A 200 -4.86 -9.93 14.99
N TRP A 201 -5.23 -10.16 13.74
CA TRP A 201 -5.30 -11.47 13.12
C TRP A 201 -4.06 -11.69 12.26
N PHE A 202 -3.42 -12.84 12.42
CA PHE A 202 -2.30 -13.23 11.59
C PHE A 202 -2.57 -14.58 10.93
N SER A 203 -2.21 -14.73 9.67
CA SER A 203 -2.44 -15.97 8.93
C SER A 203 -1.29 -16.33 8.01
N THR A 204 -1.02 -17.63 7.95
CA THR A 204 -0.09 -18.27 7.02
C THR A 204 -0.64 -19.65 6.63
N LYS A 205 0.12 -20.43 5.86
CA LYS A 205 -0.23 -21.82 5.55
C LYS A 205 0.82 -22.79 6.14
N ASP A 206 1.08 -22.68 7.45
CA ASP A 206 2.14 -23.41 8.15
C ASP A 206 1.96 -24.94 8.15
N THR A 207 0.76 -25.44 7.93
CA THR A 207 0.49 -26.88 7.75
C THR A 207 1.06 -27.43 6.44
N ILE A 208 1.27 -26.60 5.43
CA ILE A 208 1.87 -26.95 4.15
C ILE A 208 3.31 -26.48 4.08
N SER A 209 3.57 -25.21 4.34
CA SER A 209 4.90 -24.60 4.39
C SER A 209 5.46 -24.70 5.81
N LYS A 210 5.93 -25.91 6.16
CA LYS A 210 6.25 -26.31 7.55
C LYS A 210 7.52 -25.66 8.12
N LYS A 211 8.35 -25.07 7.30
CA LYS A 211 9.53 -24.30 7.72
C LYS A 211 9.32 -22.81 7.49
N TYR A 212 9.04 -22.40 6.26
CA TYR A 212 8.91 -21.01 5.88
C TYR A 212 7.76 -20.29 6.61
N ASP A 213 6.53 -20.75 6.42
CA ASP A 213 5.35 -20.15 7.07
C ASP A 213 5.31 -20.39 8.58
N HIS A 214 5.81 -21.56 9.02
CA HIS A 214 5.88 -21.88 10.44
C HIS A 214 6.84 -20.96 11.20
N THR A 215 7.95 -20.55 10.58
CA THR A 215 8.89 -19.57 11.15
C THR A 215 8.19 -18.23 11.41
N PHE A 216 7.36 -17.76 10.48
CA PHE A 216 6.55 -16.55 10.69
C PHE A 216 5.63 -16.66 11.91
N LYS A 217 4.92 -17.79 12.02
CA LYS A 217 4.02 -18.08 13.15
C LYS A 217 4.76 -18.06 14.48
N ASP A 218 5.89 -18.75 14.56
CA ASP A 218 6.68 -18.85 15.78
C ASP A 218 7.23 -17.50 16.22
N ILE A 219 7.79 -16.73 15.30
CA ILE A 219 8.33 -15.38 15.59
C ILE A 219 7.20 -14.44 16.08
N PHE A 220 6.04 -14.44 15.43
CA PHE A 220 4.88 -13.66 15.89
C PHE A 220 4.45 -14.05 17.29
N GLN A 221 4.36 -15.36 17.57
CA GLN A 221 3.95 -15.85 18.89
C GLN A 221 4.95 -15.49 19.97
N GLU A 222 6.24 -15.66 19.71
CA GLU A 222 7.31 -15.31 20.66
C GLU A 222 7.31 -13.81 20.99
N ILE A 223 7.19 -12.95 19.99
CA ILE A 223 7.13 -11.48 20.19
C ILE A 223 5.86 -11.11 20.96
N TYR A 224 4.70 -11.71 20.62
CA TYR A 224 3.48 -11.48 21.36
C TYR A 224 3.64 -11.84 22.84
N ASP A 225 4.08 -13.05 23.14
CA ASP A 225 4.18 -13.54 24.52
C ASP A 225 5.16 -12.72 25.36
N ASN A 226 6.29 -12.29 24.76
CA ASN A 226 7.35 -11.61 25.48
C ASN A 226 7.19 -10.08 25.55
N GLU A 227 6.59 -9.46 24.53
CA GLU A 227 6.64 -7.99 24.39
C GLU A 227 5.24 -7.33 24.44
N TYR A 228 4.16 -7.99 24.01
CA TYR A 228 2.87 -7.32 23.79
C TYR A 228 1.69 -7.89 24.57
N LYS A 229 1.76 -9.12 25.08
CA LYS A 229 0.63 -9.81 25.71
C LYS A 229 0.00 -8.99 26.84
N ALA A 230 0.81 -8.49 27.77
CA ALA A 230 0.31 -7.68 28.89
C ALA A 230 -0.41 -6.40 28.41
N LYS A 231 0.10 -5.77 27.35
CA LYS A 231 -0.51 -4.57 26.78
C LYS A 231 -1.82 -4.85 26.06
N PHE A 232 -1.91 -5.98 25.37
CA PHE A 232 -3.14 -6.44 24.72
C PHE A 232 -4.22 -6.74 25.76
N GLU A 233 -3.86 -7.43 26.88
CA GLU A 233 -4.76 -7.69 28.01
C GLU A 233 -5.26 -6.41 28.65
N GLU A 234 -4.36 -5.41 28.90
CA GLU A 234 -4.71 -4.08 29.43
C GLU A 234 -5.72 -3.35 28.56
N LEU A 235 -5.55 -3.44 27.24
CA LEU A 235 -6.41 -2.76 26.25
C LEU A 235 -7.67 -3.54 25.89
N GLY A 236 -7.80 -4.80 26.31
CA GLY A 236 -8.92 -5.67 25.97
C GLY A 236 -8.97 -6.06 24.49
N ILE A 237 -7.80 -6.10 23.82
CA ILE A 237 -7.65 -6.52 22.42
C ILE A 237 -6.97 -7.89 22.36
N THR A 238 -7.19 -8.61 21.25
CA THR A 238 -6.71 -9.99 21.11
C THR A 238 -5.75 -10.15 19.96
N TYR A 239 -4.80 -11.09 20.11
CA TYR A 239 -4.00 -11.64 19.04
C TYR A 239 -4.53 -13.03 18.67
N PHE A 240 -4.74 -13.27 17.36
CA PHE A 240 -5.30 -14.52 16.87
C PHE A 240 -4.54 -14.98 15.63
N TYR A 241 -4.01 -16.20 15.68
CA TYR A 241 -3.39 -16.87 14.53
C TYR A 241 -4.32 -17.95 13.97
N THR A 242 -4.43 -18.04 12.66
CA THR A 242 -5.12 -19.14 11.97
C THR A 242 -4.53 -19.40 10.58
N LEU A 243 -4.92 -20.51 9.95
CA LEU A 243 -4.56 -20.79 8.56
C LEU A 243 -5.24 -19.77 7.62
N ILE A 244 -4.56 -19.37 6.55
CA ILE A 244 -5.04 -18.31 5.67
C ILE A 244 -6.39 -18.63 5.01
N ASP A 245 -6.66 -19.87 4.67
CA ASP A 245 -7.96 -20.29 4.14
C ASP A 245 -9.09 -20.17 5.17
N ASP A 246 -8.83 -20.49 6.45
CA ASP A 246 -9.77 -20.24 7.54
C ASP A 246 -9.92 -18.72 7.80
N ALA A 247 -8.83 -17.95 7.74
CA ALA A 247 -8.88 -16.51 7.88
C ALA A 247 -9.79 -15.88 6.83
N VAL A 248 -9.66 -16.24 5.55
CA VAL A 248 -10.54 -15.76 4.47
C VAL A 248 -12.01 -16.00 4.79
N ALA A 249 -12.36 -17.20 5.25
CA ALA A 249 -13.74 -17.53 5.61
C ALA A 249 -14.26 -16.72 6.81
N ARG A 250 -13.40 -16.47 7.81
CA ARG A 250 -13.73 -15.66 9.00
C ARG A 250 -13.89 -14.19 8.65
N VAL A 251 -12.98 -13.64 7.85
CA VAL A 251 -13.01 -12.24 7.40
C VAL A 251 -14.32 -11.93 6.68
N ILE A 252 -14.74 -12.77 5.74
CA ILE A 252 -16.01 -12.58 5.00
C ILE A 252 -17.22 -12.57 5.92
N ARG A 253 -17.21 -13.35 7.00
CA ARG A 253 -18.32 -13.46 7.96
C ARG A 253 -18.28 -12.40 9.06
N SER A 254 -17.17 -11.67 9.19
CA SER A 254 -16.96 -10.70 10.27
C SER A 254 -17.73 -9.39 10.02
N GLU A 255 -17.75 -8.55 11.05
CA GLU A 255 -18.18 -7.15 10.96
C GLU A 255 -17.03 -6.19 10.60
N GLY A 256 -15.80 -6.68 10.54
CA GLY A 256 -14.58 -5.88 10.47
C GLY A 256 -14.11 -5.43 11.86
N GLY A 257 -13.26 -4.39 11.89
CA GLY A 257 -12.75 -3.80 13.12
C GLY A 257 -11.47 -4.44 13.65
N PHE A 258 -10.69 -5.05 12.79
CA PHE A 258 -9.42 -5.68 13.13
C PHE A 258 -8.34 -5.42 12.08
N ILE A 259 -7.11 -5.73 12.45
CA ILE A 259 -5.95 -5.74 11.56
C ILE A 259 -5.72 -7.18 11.12
N TRP A 260 -5.58 -7.39 9.82
CA TRP A 260 -5.21 -8.68 9.25
C TRP A 260 -3.78 -8.64 8.71
N ALA A 261 -2.85 -9.24 9.45
CA ALA A 261 -1.45 -9.36 9.07
C ALA A 261 -1.26 -10.52 8.08
N CYS A 262 -0.59 -10.25 6.98
CA CYS A 262 -0.34 -11.16 5.88
C CYS A 262 1.11 -11.08 5.42
N LYS A 263 1.67 -12.20 4.94
CA LYS A 263 2.93 -12.20 4.21
C LYS A 263 2.82 -11.33 2.94
N ASN A 264 3.93 -11.07 2.27
CA ASN A 264 3.99 -10.10 1.18
C ASN A 264 2.97 -10.37 0.06
N TYR A 265 2.98 -11.56 -0.53
CA TYR A 265 2.04 -11.91 -1.61
C TYR A 265 0.59 -12.02 -1.11
N ASP A 266 0.39 -12.70 0.03
CA ASP A 266 -0.93 -12.84 0.63
C ASP A 266 -1.55 -11.46 0.91
N GLY A 267 -0.76 -10.53 1.45
CA GLY A 267 -1.18 -9.17 1.76
C GLY A 267 -1.49 -8.32 0.52
N ASP A 268 -0.75 -8.53 -0.57
CA ASP A 268 -1.03 -7.86 -1.84
C ASP A 268 -2.42 -8.26 -2.37
N VAL A 269 -2.66 -9.55 -2.49
CA VAL A 269 -3.93 -10.07 -3.01
C VAL A 269 -5.10 -9.75 -2.08
N MET A 270 -4.92 -9.94 -0.77
CA MET A 270 -6.00 -9.74 0.20
C MET A 270 -6.34 -8.27 0.39
N SER A 271 -5.39 -7.34 0.27
CA SER A 271 -5.69 -5.92 0.34
C SER A 271 -6.56 -5.44 -0.83
N ASP A 272 -6.32 -5.93 -2.04
CA ASP A 272 -7.13 -5.60 -3.20
C ASP A 272 -8.55 -6.22 -3.10
N MET A 273 -8.64 -7.44 -2.59
CA MET A 273 -9.93 -8.08 -2.33
C MET A 273 -10.75 -7.27 -1.30
N VAL A 274 -10.14 -6.92 -0.18
CA VAL A 274 -10.78 -6.14 0.89
C VAL A 274 -11.20 -4.77 0.38
N ALA A 275 -10.32 -4.05 -0.34
CA ALA A 275 -10.64 -2.75 -0.92
C ALA A 275 -11.82 -2.82 -1.88
N THR A 276 -11.82 -3.80 -2.78
CA THR A 276 -12.91 -4.04 -3.72
C THR A 276 -14.22 -4.34 -2.99
N ALA A 277 -14.17 -5.14 -1.94
CA ALA A 277 -15.34 -5.51 -1.16
C ALA A 277 -15.94 -4.32 -0.36
N TYR A 278 -15.13 -3.34 0.03
CA TYR A 278 -15.63 -2.07 0.58
C TYR A 278 -16.22 -1.14 -0.49
N GLY A 279 -15.98 -1.42 -1.77
CA GLY A 279 -16.67 -0.78 -2.87
C GLY A 279 -15.78 -0.19 -3.96
N ASP A 280 -14.67 0.44 -3.62
CA ASP A 280 -13.76 1.09 -4.58
C ASP A 280 -12.32 1.05 -4.08
N LEU A 281 -11.41 0.59 -4.92
CA LEU A 281 -9.97 0.57 -4.63
C LEU A 281 -9.42 1.98 -4.36
N SER A 282 -10.04 3.00 -4.95
CA SER A 282 -9.70 4.42 -4.70
C SER A 282 -10.19 4.96 -3.34
N MET A 283 -10.78 4.10 -2.51
CA MET A 283 -11.16 4.38 -1.12
C MET A 283 -10.29 3.60 -0.12
N MET A 284 -9.08 3.25 -0.51
CA MET A 284 -8.10 2.54 0.33
C MET A 284 -6.84 3.39 0.52
N THR A 285 -6.51 3.68 1.78
CA THR A 285 -5.22 4.30 2.13
C THR A 285 -4.09 3.27 2.08
N SER A 286 -2.86 3.72 1.88
CA SER A 286 -1.67 2.87 1.95
C SER A 286 -0.51 3.64 2.56
N VAL A 287 0.14 3.07 3.55
CA VAL A 287 1.36 3.62 4.15
C VAL A 287 2.38 2.52 4.40
N LEU A 288 3.60 2.73 3.93
CA LEU A 288 4.76 1.94 4.32
C LEU A 288 5.35 2.54 5.60
N VAL A 289 5.44 1.73 6.65
CA VAL A 289 6.09 2.09 7.91
C VAL A 289 7.37 1.29 8.03
N SER A 290 8.51 1.96 7.94
CA SER A 290 9.81 1.34 8.10
C SER A 290 10.12 1.09 9.58
N PRO A 291 10.84 0.01 9.93
CA PRO A 291 11.27 -0.25 11.31
C PRO A 291 12.18 0.84 11.88
N SER A 292 12.80 1.63 11.02
CA SER A 292 13.68 2.75 11.40
C SER A 292 12.94 4.10 11.53
N GLY A 293 11.60 4.10 11.43
CA GLY A 293 10.79 5.30 11.61
C GLY A 293 10.67 6.19 10.36
N PHE A 294 10.77 5.62 9.17
CA PHE A 294 10.50 6.28 7.90
C PHE A 294 9.11 5.90 7.39
N TYR A 295 8.46 6.81 6.67
CA TYR A 295 7.09 6.65 6.19
C TYR A 295 6.99 6.99 4.71
N GLU A 296 6.28 6.17 3.95
CA GLU A 296 5.94 6.47 2.56
C GLU A 296 4.43 6.24 2.38
N TYR A 297 3.72 7.31 2.02
CA TYR A 297 2.28 7.33 1.81
C TYR A 297 1.97 7.26 0.32
N GLU A 298 1.07 6.38 -0.07
CA GLU A 298 0.65 6.21 -1.47
C GLU A 298 -0.85 5.88 -1.56
N ALA A 299 -1.43 5.99 -2.75
CA ALA A 299 -2.71 5.37 -3.03
C ALA A 299 -2.51 3.88 -3.33
N ALA A 300 -3.42 3.01 -2.87
CA ALA A 300 -3.31 1.57 -3.08
C ALA A 300 -3.60 1.13 -4.53
N HIS A 301 -4.18 2.01 -5.36
CA HIS A 301 -4.52 1.72 -6.75
C HIS A 301 -3.38 2.05 -7.73
N GLY A 302 -3.51 1.56 -8.98
CA GLY A 302 -2.57 1.86 -10.06
C GLY A 302 -2.83 3.20 -10.75
N THR A 303 -2.23 3.39 -11.93
CA THR A 303 -2.17 4.66 -12.68
C THR A 303 -3.47 5.07 -13.39
N VAL A 304 -4.50 4.23 -13.37
CA VAL A 304 -5.81 4.45 -14.03
C VAL A 304 -5.68 4.69 -15.55
N GLN A 305 -4.95 3.80 -16.21
CA GLN A 305 -4.61 3.85 -17.63
C GLN A 305 -5.81 4.12 -18.56
N ARG A 306 -6.95 3.46 -18.29
CA ARG A 306 -8.14 3.61 -19.15
C ARG A 306 -8.68 5.04 -19.17
N HIS A 307 -8.65 5.75 -18.04
CA HIS A 307 -9.06 7.14 -17.97
C HIS A 307 -8.01 8.07 -18.59
N TYR A 308 -6.72 7.72 -18.47
CA TYR A 308 -5.66 8.48 -19.10
C TYR A 308 -5.80 8.53 -20.64
N TYR A 309 -6.08 7.39 -21.27
CA TYR A 309 -6.29 7.38 -22.73
C TYR A 309 -7.55 8.15 -23.18
N LYS A 310 -8.57 8.23 -22.36
CA LYS A 310 -9.73 9.11 -22.60
C LYS A 310 -9.31 10.58 -22.49
N HIS A 311 -8.59 10.91 -21.43
CA HIS A 311 -8.08 12.26 -21.21
C HIS A 311 -7.23 12.74 -22.39
N LEU A 312 -6.34 11.91 -22.93
CA LEU A 312 -5.53 12.24 -24.09
C LEU A 312 -6.36 12.55 -25.37
N LYS A 313 -7.58 12.01 -25.46
CA LYS A 313 -8.54 12.30 -26.53
C LYS A 313 -9.40 13.54 -26.27
N GLY A 314 -9.16 14.24 -25.16
CA GLY A 314 -9.98 15.38 -24.75
C GLY A 314 -11.34 14.99 -24.16
N GLU A 315 -11.56 13.71 -23.81
CA GLU A 315 -12.78 13.25 -23.17
C GLU A 315 -12.73 13.55 -21.66
N GLU A 316 -13.87 13.96 -21.09
CA GLU A 316 -14.00 14.08 -19.63
C GLU A 316 -13.91 12.73 -18.95
N THR A 317 -13.24 12.69 -17.80
CA THR A 317 -13.15 11.51 -16.94
C THR A 317 -13.66 11.82 -15.55
N SER A 318 -14.31 10.83 -14.93
CA SER A 318 -14.74 10.89 -13.53
C SER A 318 -13.90 9.90 -12.74
N THR A 319 -12.70 10.32 -12.37
CA THR A 319 -11.75 9.51 -11.60
C THR A 319 -11.80 9.90 -10.14
N ASN A 320 -11.98 8.90 -9.25
CA ASN A 320 -11.98 9.13 -7.81
C ASN A 320 -10.54 9.43 -7.34
N SER A 321 -10.35 10.60 -6.73
CA SER A 321 -9.06 11.10 -6.24
C SER A 321 -8.86 10.93 -4.72
N ILE A 322 -9.83 10.35 -4.02
CA ILE A 322 -9.82 10.32 -2.54
C ILE A 322 -8.57 9.65 -1.98
N ALA A 323 -8.21 8.44 -2.46
CA ALA A 323 -7.01 7.76 -1.95
C ALA A 323 -5.73 8.56 -2.19
N THR A 324 -5.63 9.28 -3.31
CA THR A 324 -4.47 10.16 -3.60
C THR A 324 -4.45 11.38 -2.68
N ILE A 325 -5.60 11.98 -2.39
CA ILE A 325 -5.71 13.07 -1.41
C ILE A 325 -5.29 12.56 -0.02
N TYR A 326 -5.73 11.38 0.38
CA TYR A 326 -5.36 10.77 1.67
C TYR A 326 -3.86 10.39 1.76
N ALA A 327 -3.22 10.07 0.64
CA ALA A 327 -1.77 9.93 0.62
C ALA A 327 -1.08 11.25 1.00
N TRP A 328 -1.52 12.37 0.42
CA TRP A 328 -1.03 13.70 0.78
C TRP A 328 -1.32 14.07 2.22
N THR A 329 -2.56 13.91 2.69
CA THR A 329 -2.94 14.28 4.07
C THR A 329 -2.21 13.43 5.10
N GLY A 330 -2.03 12.13 4.84
CA GLY A 330 -1.25 11.24 5.69
C GLY A 330 0.20 11.69 5.82
N ALA A 331 0.85 12.02 4.69
CA ALA A 331 2.22 12.52 4.67
C ALA A 331 2.36 13.88 5.36
N LEU A 332 1.43 14.82 5.11
CA LEU A 332 1.40 16.13 5.75
C LEU A 332 1.20 16.03 7.26
N ARG A 333 0.26 15.19 7.70
CA ARG A 333 0.03 14.94 9.13
C ARG A 333 1.29 14.38 9.80
N LYS A 334 1.89 13.35 9.20
CA LYS A 334 3.14 12.77 9.74
C LYS A 334 4.28 13.79 9.77
N ARG A 335 4.42 14.61 8.75
CA ARG A 335 5.41 15.70 8.74
C ARG A 335 5.13 16.73 9.84
N GLY A 336 3.85 17.09 10.02
CA GLY A 336 3.41 17.99 11.10
C GLY A 336 3.71 17.44 12.48
N GLU A 337 3.49 16.16 12.71
CA GLU A 337 3.83 15.47 13.98
C GLU A 337 5.34 15.52 14.25
N LEU A 338 6.16 15.15 13.27
CA LEU A 338 7.62 15.10 13.41
C LEU A 338 8.24 16.49 13.60
N ASP A 339 7.74 17.49 12.89
CA ASP A 339 8.22 18.88 12.96
C ASP A 339 7.54 19.69 14.06
N LYS A 340 6.56 19.10 14.78
CA LYS A 340 5.75 19.77 15.82
C LYS A 340 5.01 21.00 15.29
N ILE A 341 4.36 20.86 14.15
CA ILE A 341 3.53 21.87 13.49
C ILE A 341 2.06 21.41 13.54
N PRO A 342 1.34 21.68 14.64
CA PRO A 342 -0.05 21.22 14.80
C PRO A 342 -1.02 21.79 13.77
N GLU A 343 -0.74 22.96 13.22
CA GLU A 343 -1.53 23.58 12.15
C GLU A 343 -1.53 22.72 10.88
N LEU A 344 -0.40 22.07 10.55
CA LEU A 344 -0.30 21.17 9.42
C LEU A 344 -1.09 19.89 9.64
N CYS A 345 -1.09 19.35 10.87
CA CYS A 345 -1.94 18.22 11.24
C CYS A 345 -3.43 18.59 11.15
N ASN A 346 -3.82 19.75 11.68
CA ASN A 346 -5.20 20.23 11.61
C ASN A 346 -5.68 20.45 10.17
N PHE A 347 -4.83 21.00 9.31
CA PHE A 347 -5.13 21.15 7.88
C PHE A 347 -5.41 19.79 7.23
N ALA A 348 -4.54 18.79 7.47
CA ALA A 348 -4.73 17.44 6.95
C ALA A 348 -6.07 16.83 7.40
N ASP A 349 -6.41 16.97 8.68
CA ASP A 349 -7.68 16.50 9.25
C ASP A 349 -8.89 17.19 8.63
N LYS A 350 -8.82 18.51 8.42
CA LYS A 350 -9.88 19.29 7.76
C LYS A 350 -10.08 18.88 6.31
N LEU A 351 -9.00 18.64 5.58
CA LEU A 351 -9.09 18.18 4.19
C LEU A 351 -9.73 16.79 4.10
N GLU A 352 -9.39 15.85 4.98
CA GLU A 352 -10.06 14.55 5.05
C GLU A 352 -11.55 14.68 5.40
N GLN A 353 -11.90 15.54 6.36
CA GLN A 353 -13.30 15.85 6.68
C GLN A 353 -14.05 16.44 5.48
N ALA A 354 -13.40 17.32 4.71
CA ALA A 354 -13.98 17.89 3.49
C ALA A 354 -14.25 16.81 2.44
N CYS A 355 -13.35 15.86 2.25
CA CYS A 355 -13.54 14.72 1.34
C CYS A 355 -14.80 13.91 1.74
N ILE A 356 -14.89 13.50 3.00
CA ILE A 356 -16.01 12.71 3.52
C ILE A 356 -17.31 13.48 3.36
N LYS A 357 -17.35 14.73 3.82
CA LYS A 357 -18.54 15.57 3.77
C LYS A 357 -19.03 15.83 2.35
N THR A 358 -18.13 16.05 1.40
CA THR A 358 -18.51 16.25 -0.01
C THR A 358 -19.26 15.06 -0.57
N ILE A 359 -18.81 13.83 -0.25
CA ILE A 359 -19.48 12.60 -0.69
C ILE A 359 -20.82 12.41 0.06
N GLU A 360 -20.85 12.65 1.37
CA GLU A 360 -22.06 12.56 2.19
C GLU A 360 -23.14 13.56 1.76
N ASP A 361 -22.73 14.75 1.28
CA ASP A 361 -23.62 15.77 0.70
C ASP A 361 -24.11 15.40 -0.74
N GLY A 362 -23.74 14.21 -1.24
CA GLY A 362 -24.22 13.66 -2.52
C GLY A 362 -23.38 14.08 -3.74
N LYS A 363 -22.28 14.80 -3.58
CA LYS A 363 -21.34 15.18 -4.67
C LYS A 363 -20.25 14.12 -4.78
N MET A 364 -20.18 13.40 -5.89
CA MET A 364 -19.27 12.26 -6.00
C MET A 364 -18.88 11.92 -7.43
N THR A 365 -17.88 11.07 -7.59
CA THR A 365 -17.51 10.51 -8.89
C THR A 365 -18.46 9.39 -9.32
N LYS A 366 -18.40 9.03 -10.61
CA LYS A 366 -19.27 8.00 -11.19
C LYS A 366 -19.11 6.64 -10.50
N SER A 367 -17.91 6.23 -10.12
CA SER A 367 -17.68 4.95 -9.44
C SER A 367 -18.39 4.91 -8.07
N LEU A 368 -18.31 5.98 -7.29
CA LEU A 368 -18.95 6.07 -5.99
C LEU A 368 -20.48 6.12 -6.11
N SER A 369 -21.03 6.76 -7.14
CA SER A 369 -22.48 6.84 -7.32
C SER A 369 -23.13 5.46 -7.53
N LEU A 370 -22.39 4.48 -8.03
CA LEU A 370 -22.89 3.12 -8.24
C LEU A 370 -23.08 2.31 -6.96
N ILE A 371 -22.42 2.73 -5.88
CA ILE A 371 -22.45 2.06 -4.57
C ILE A 371 -22.98 2.98 -3.46
N SER A 372 -23.52 4.13 -3.85
CA SER A 372 -24.10 5.12 -2.94
C SER A 372 -25.59 4.85 -2.70
N THR A 373 -26.05 5.14 -1.47
CA THR A 373 -27.47 5.16 -1.12
C THR A 373 -28.12 6.51 -1.37
N CYS A 374 -27.39 7.51 -1.88
CA CYS A 374 -27.95 8.80 -2.25
C CYS A 374 -28.91 8.65 -3.44
N GLU A 375 -30.15 9.06 -3.28
CA GLU A 375 -31.18 8.91 -4.34
C GLU A 375 -30.89 9.79 -5.56
N HIS A 376 -30.29 10.96 -5.37
CA HIS A 376 -30.00 11.94 -6.41
C HIS A 376 -28.55 12.43 -6.34
N PRO A 377 -27.56 11.57 -6.62
CA PRO A 377 -26.16 11.97 -6.56
C PRO A 377 -25.80 12.94 -7.68
N VAL A 378 -25.04 13.98 -7.34
CA VAL A 378 -24.42 14.87 -8.32
C VAL A 378 -23.13 14.23 -8.76
N ILE A 379 -23.14 13.66 -9.97
CA ILE A 379 -21.97 13.00 -10.55
C ILE A 379 -21.05 14.05 -11.16
N LEU A 380 -19.82 14.12 -10.67
CA LEU A 380 -18.83 15.11 -11.07
C LEU A 380 -17.68 14.46 -11.87
N ASN A 381 -17.10 15.21 -12.80
CA ASN A 381 -15.82 14.83 -13.41
C ASN A 381 -14.69 15.01 -12.39
N SER A 382 -13.49 14.57 -12.76
CA SER A 382 -12.34 14.55 -11.84
C SER A 382 -12.00 15.91 -11.25
N LEU A 383 -11.95 16.96 -12.07
CA LEU A 383 -11.61 18.31 -11.63
C LEU A 383 -12.72 18.94 -10.80
N ASP A 384 -13.97 18.81 -11.23
CA ASP A 384 -15.13 19.37 -10.50
C ASP A 384 -15.33 18.70 -9.16
N PHE A 385 -15.00 17.40 -9.04
CA PHE A 385 -15.00 16.70 -7.76
C PHE A 385 -13.94 17.28 -6.80
N ILE A 386 -12.72 17.52 -7.28
CA ILE A 386 -11.66 18.15 -6.47
C ILE A 386 -12.06 19.58 -6.06
N LYS A 387 -12.68 20.36 -6.98
CA LYS A 387 -13.20 21.70 -6.65
C LYS A 387 -14.34 21.67 -5.64
N ALA A 388 -15.24 20.69 -5.71
CA ALA A 388 -16.28 20.51 -4.71
C ALA A 388 -15.71 20.20 -3.32
N ILE A 389 -14.63 19.43 -3.24
CA ILE A 389 -13.89 19.19 -1.98
C ILE A 389 -13.27 20.51 -1.49
N ARG A 390 -12.71 21.32 -2.37
CA ARG A 390 -12.17 22.65 -2.02
C ARG A 390 -13.25 23.57 -1.42
N GLU A 391 -14.41 23.68 -2.06
CA GLU A 391 -15.54 24.45 -1.53
C GLU A 391 -15.94 24.02 -0.12
N THR A 392 -15.97 22.70 0.11
CA THR A 392 -16.25 22.14 1.44
C THR A 392 -15.14 22.46 2.42
N LEU A 393 -13.87 22.35 2.01
CA LEU A 393 -12.71 22.69 2.83
C LEU A 393 -12.75 24.17 3.26
N ASP A 394 -13.03 25.09 2.34
CA ASP A 394 -13.16 26.53 2.62
C ASP A 394 -14.21 26.80 3.70
N SER A 395 -15.26 25.99 3.77
CA SER A 395 -16.29 26.11 4.80
C SER A 395 -15.89 25.56 6.17
N LEU A 396 -14.82 24.77 6.23
CA LEU A 396 -14.33 24.13 7.45
C LEU A 396 -13.12 24.86 8.07
N LEU A 397 -12.40 25.64 7.27
CA LEU A 397 -11.24 26.45 7.70
C LEU A 397 -11.71 27.78 8.29
#